data_73443319eaac5e8bee5d4b629ed77040
#
_entry.id   73443319eaac5e8bee5d4b629ed77040
#
_cell.length_a   1.000
_cell.length_b   1.000
_cell.length_c   1.000
_cell.angle_alpha   90.00
_cell.angle_beta   90.00
_cell.angle_gamma   90.00
#
_symmetry.space_group_name_H-M   'P 1'
#
loop_
_entity.id
_entity.type
_entity.pdbx_description
1 polymer ?
#
loop_
_entity_poly.entity_id
_entity_poly.type
_entity_poly.pdbx_seq_one_letter_code
_entity_poly.pdbx_strand_id
1 'polypeptide(L)'
;MRLFLLGLALIVAGGHADRVAQTQGRAALLAADRAHARATDFLSAFADDATYLHPDAPLVHGRDAIRTVIAGVPDLGLVTWTPEYADVSDDRTLGYTYGWTQLADQRGKYLACWRRRADGPWRITAYARTKMAAGRAATSEPALVPAPPVRGHADSHELLAADSAFAALSAARGARAAFVAFAADEAITLGPGGAPMNRGRDAIGATFAEFPAGAVLEWAPVTADVAGSGDLGCTVGEAVVKPRGSYSKYLTVWKRQPDGRWKFVADGGNARPAP
;
A
#
# COMPACT_ATOMS: atom_id res chain seq x y z
N MET A 1 -20.41 44.03 15.58
CA MET A 1 -19.86 43.55 14.28
C MET A 1 -18.36 43.35 14.32
N ARG A 2 -17.77 42.84 15.44
CA ARG A 2 -16.30 42.56 15.56
C ARG A 2 -15.96 41.12 16.00
N LEU A 3 -16.94 40.26 16.27
CA LEU A 3 -16.67 38.86 16.69
C LEU A 3 -16.55 37.84 15.53
N PHE A 4 -16.99 38.16 14.32
CA PHE A 4 -16.94 37.19 13.19
C PHE A 4 -15.59 37.10 12.48
N LEU A 5 -14.71 38.09 12.62
CA LEU A 5 -13.41 38.09 11.91
C LEU A 5 -12.31 37.28 12.63
N LEU A 6 -12.40 37.08 13.95
CA LEU A 6 -11.41 36.30 14.68
C LEU A 6 -11.57 34.77 14.46
N GLY A 7 -12.80 34.29 14.26
CA GLY A 7 -13.06 32.86 14.03
C GLY A 7 -12.55 32.38 12.65
N LEU A 8 -12.63 33.21 11.64
CA LEU A 8 -12.20 32.87 10.28
C LEU A 8 -10.67 32.82 10.17
N ALA A 9 -9.95 33.70 10.86
CA ALA A 9 -8.48 33.70 10.84
C ALA A 9 -7.86 32.49 11.57
N LEU A 10 -8.50 32.00 12.64
CA LEU A 10 -8.06 30.79 13.37
C LEU A 10 -8.27 29.51 12.55
N ILE A 11 -9.38 29.40 11.81
CA ILE A 11 -9.66 28.22 10.97
C ILE A 11 -8.70 28.17 9.78
N VAL A 12 -8.36 29.28 9.17
CA VAL A 12 -7.41 29.34 8.04
C VAL A 12 -5.98 29.04 8.51
N ALA A 13 -5.59 29.51 9.66
CA ALA A 13 -4.25 29.26 10.24
C ALA A 13 -4.09 27.77 10.63
N GLY A 14 -5.10 27.14 11.22
CA GLY A 14 -5.07 25.71 11.56
C GLY A 14 -4.92 24.83 10.31
N GLY A 15 -5.72 25.05 9.27
CA GLY A 15 -5.63 24.28 8.04
C GLY A 15 -4.34 24.48 7.23
N HIS A 16 -3.62 25.58 7.44
CA HIS A 16 -2.29 25.79 6.85
C HIS A 16 -1.22 25.00 7.63
N ALA A 17 -1.23 25.06 8.94
CA ALA A 17 -0.29 24.33 9.80
C ALA A 17 -0.40 22.81 9.58
N ASP A 18 -1.63 22.28 9.49
CA ASP A 18 -1.87 20.86 9.23
C ASP A 18 -1.34 20.42 7.86
N ARG A 19 -1.53 21.23 6.82
CA ARG A 19 -0.97 20.94 5.48
C ARG A 19 0.54 20.94 5.46
N VAL A 20 1.19 21.87 6.16
CA VAL A 20 2.65 21.93 6.30
C VAL A 20 3.14 20.66 7.03
N ALA A 21 2.50 20.30 8.12
CA ALA A 21 2.85 19.11 8.91
C ALA A 21 2.70 17.80 8.10
N GLN A 22 1.65 17.68 7.28
CA GLN A 22 1.45 16.56 6.38
C GLN A 22 2.54 16.49 5.30
N THR A 23 2.88 17.63 4.69
CA THR A 23 3.96 17.71 3.69
C THR A 23 5.29 17.30 4.28
N GLN A 24 5.61 17.75 5.50
CA GLN A 24 6.83 17.36 6.23
C GLN A 24 6.83 15.87 6.57
N GLY A 25 5.68 15.32 6.99
CA GLY A 25 5.53 13.89 7.28
C GLY A 25 5.83 13.01 6.05
N ARG A 26 5.28 13.37 4.89
CA ARG A 26 5.55 12.68 3.61
C ARG A 26 7.02 12.77 3.21
N ALA A 27 7.61 13.95 3.32
CA ALA A 27 9.02 14.16 3.00
C ALA A 27 9.94 13.32 3.92
N ALA A 28 9.61 13.24 5.21
CA ALA A 28 10.34 12.43 6.17
C ALA A 28 10.23 10.93 5.87
N LEU A 29 9.04 10.45 5.49
CA LEU A 29 8.84 9.05 5.10
C LEU A 29 9.58 8.71 3.79
N LEU A 30 9.52 9.58 2.77
CA LEU A 30 10.30 9.40 1.54
C LEU A 30 11.81 9.39 1.81
N ALA A 31 12.29 10.21 2.74
CA ALA A 31 13.69 10.22 3.13
C ALA A 31 14.09 8.91 3.83
N ALA A 32 13.22 8.38 4.70
CA ALA A 32 13.43 7.09 5.36
C ALA A 32 13.46 5.95 4.35
N ASP A 33 12.54 5.91 3.39
CA ASP A 33 12.53 4.91 2.32
C ASP A 33 13.80 4.97 1.47
N ARG A 34 14.22 6.16 1.03
CA ARG A 34 15.48 6.36 0.28
C ARG A 34 16.72 5.95 1.06
N ALA A 35 16.73 6.14 2.37
CA ALA A 35 17.86 5.74 3.21
C ALA A 35 18.10 4.24 3.20
N HIS A 36 17.06 3.44 2.96
CA HIS A 36 17.12 1.99 2.86
C HIS A 36 17.10 1.46 1.42
N ALA A 37 17.25 2.33 0.43
CA ALA A 37 17.12 2.00 -1.01
C ALA A 37 18.25 1.09 -1.55
N ARG A 38 19.15 0.61 -0.69
CA ARG A 38 20.18 -0.38 -1.02
C ARG A 38 19.91 -1.65 -0.24
N ALA A 39 20.07 -2.77 -0.89
CA ALA A 39 19.76 -4.07 -0.31
C ALA A 39 20.58 -4.41 0.95
N THR A 40 21.77 -3.84 1.12
CA THR A 40 22.59 -3.99 2.34
C THR A 40 21.87 -3.48 3.60
N ASP A 41 21.03 -2.46 3.45
CA ASP A 41 20.33 -1.81 4.56
C ASP A 41 18.85 -2.20 4.63
N PHE A 42 18.36 -2.95 3.64
CA PHE A 42 16.95 -3.29 3.48
C PHE A 42 16.36 -3.97 4.72
N LEU A 43 17.05 -4.96 5.26
CA LEU A 43 16.58 -5.69 6.44
C LEU A 43 16.45 -4.78 7.68
N SER A 44 17.29 -3.76 7.80
CA SER A 44 17.25 -2.81 8.92
C SER A 44 16.01 -1.91 8.88
N ALA A 45 15.35 -1.79 7.73
CA ALA A 45 14.11 -1.04 7.59
C ALA A 45 12.91 -1.74 8.24
N PHE A 46 12.95 -3.08 8.38
CA PHE A 46 11.80 -3.84 8.88
C PHE A 46 11.63 -3.74 10.39
N ALA A 47 10.37 -3.68 10.82
CA ALA A 47 9.98 -3.95 12.20
C ALA A 47 10.25 -5.42 12.55
N ASP A 48 10.33 -5.74 13.84
CA ASP A 48 10.58 -7.11 14.30
C ASP A 48 9.45 -8.06 13.92
N ASP A 49 8.22 -7.55 13.90
CA ASP A 49 6.97 -8.25 13.60
C ASP A 49 6.47 -8.04 12.16
N ALA A 50 7.31 -7.54 11.28
CA ALA A 50 6.93 -7.21 9.90
C ALA A 50 6.48 -8.43 9.09
N THR A 51 5.65 -8.17 8.08
CA THR A 51 5.22 -9.15 7.08
C THR A 51 5.83 -8.82 5.71
N TYR A 52 6.46 -9.80 5.09
CA TYR A 52 7.03 -9.69 3.76
C TYR A 52 6.32 -10.59 2.75
N LEU A 53 5.81 -10.00 1.71
CA LEU A 53 5.17 -10.67 0.57
C LEU A 53 6.21 -10.86 -0.53
N HIS A 54 7.07 -11.87 -0.37
CA HIS A 54 8.06 -12.22 -1.39
C HIS A 54 7.38 -12.98 -2.55
N PRO A 55 7.62 -12.64 -3.84
CA PRO A 55 7.08 -13.41 -4.96
C PRO A 55 7.39 -14.91 -4.85
N ASP A 56 6.42 -15.74 -5.22
CA ASP A 56 6.54 -17.20 -5.26
C ASP A 56 6.84 -17.87 -3.89
N ALA A 57 6.65 -17.16 -2.76
CA ALA A 57 6.77 -17.69 -1.40
C ALA A 57 5.46 -17.53 -0.62
N PRO A 58 5.21 -18.23 0.48
CA PRO A 58 4.14 -17.91 1.44
C PRO A 58 4.33 -16.52 2.06
N LEU A 59 3.38 -16.08 2.89
CA LEU A 59 3.58 -14.92 3.75
C LEU A 59 4.76 -15.21 4.71
N VAL A 60 5.68 -14.26 4.83
CA VAL A 60 6.85 -14.36 5.71
C VAL A 60 6.69 -13.37 6.86
N HIS A 61 6.61 -13.88 8.08
CA HIS A 61 6.41 -13.08 9.27
C HIS A 61 7.66 -13.01 10.13
N GLY A 62 7.97 -11.84 10.63
CA GLY A 62 9.08 -11.57 11.52
C GLY A 62 10.40 -11.34 10.79
N ARG A 63 11.19 -10.41 11.32
CA ARG A 63 12.45 -9.97 10.71
C ARG A 63 13.46 -11.09 10.51
N ASP A 64 13.51 -12.08 11.38
CA ASP A 64 14.45 -13.20 11.25
C ASP A 64 14.08 -14.16 10.10
N ALA A 65 12.78 -14.44 9.93
CA ALA A 65 12.30 -15.20 8.78
C ALA A 65 12.51 -14.42 7.48
N ILE A 66 12.28 -13.10 7.49
CA ILE A 66 12.57 -12.22 6.36
C ILE A 66 14.05 -12.26 6.00
N ARG A 67 14.94 -12.22 6.99
CA ARG A 67 16.40 -12.34 6.77
C ARG A 67 16.75 -13.64 6.05
N THR A 68 16.16 -14.76 6.45
CA THR A 68 16.38 -16.05 5.82
C THR A 68 15.97 -16.07 4.36
N VAL A 69 14.79 -15.51 4.05
CA VAL A 69 14.31 -15.41 2.67
C VAL A 69 15.20 -14.50 1.84
N ILE A 70 15.57 -13.32 2.38
CA ILE A 70 16.45 -12.36 1.70
C ILE A 70 17.80 -12.97 1.38
N ALA A 71 18.40 -13.71 2.32
CA ALA A 71 19.70 -14.36 2.14
C ALA A 71 19.69 -15.44 1.03
N GLY A 72 18.53 -16.03 0.76
CA GLY A 72 18.34 -17.01 -0.30
C GLY A 72 18.05 -16.41 -1.70
N VAL A 73 17.90 -15.10 -1.82
CA VAL A 73 17.61 -14.46 -3.12
C VAL A 73 18.93 -14.08 -3.81
N PRO A 74 19.25 -14.71 -4.97
CA PRO A 74 20.43 -14.32 -5.74
C PRO A 74 20.36 -12.84 -6.13
N ASP A 75 21.52 -12.18 -6.11
CA ASP A 75 21.70 -10.80 -6.59
C ASP A 75 20.83 -9.72 -5.90
N LEU A 76 20.16 -10.07 -4.77
CA LEU A 76 19.37 -9.09 -4.03
C LEU A 76 20.22 -7.87 -3.62
N GLY A 77 21.51 -8.08 -3.32
CA GLY A 77 22.47 -7.01 -3.02
C GLY A 77 22.65 -5.99 -4.13
N LEU A 78 22.27 -6.31 -5.37
CA LEU A 78 22.31 -5.44 -6.53
C LEU A 78 20.97 -4.76 -6.83
N VAL A 79 19.89 -5.19 -6.16
CA VAL A 79 18.57 -4.57 -6.34
C VAL A 79 18.59 -3.18 -5.73
N THR A 80 18.19 -2.21 -6.53
CA THR A 80 17.93 -0.85 -6.07
C THR A 80 16.44 -0.57 -6.17
N TRP A 81 15.94 0.36 -5.36
CA TRP A 81 14.58 0.85 -5.51
C TRP A 81 14.52 2.37 -5.43
N THR A 82 13.51 2.90 -6.08
CA THR A 82 13.24 4.33 -6.17
C THR A 82 11.82 4.58 -5.71
N PRO A 83 11.64 5.19 -4.52
CA PRO A 83 10.32 5.58 -4.08
C PRO A 83 9.78 6.68 -4.98
N GLU A 84 8.54 6.47 -5.43
CA GLU A 84 7.82 7.40 -6.30
C GLU A 84 6.86 8.27 -5.49
N TYR A 85 6.25 7.70 -4.46
CA TYR A 85 5.20 8.35 -3.69
C TYR A 85 5.22 7.94 -2.22
N ALA A 86 4.77 8.85 -1.36
CA ALA A 86 4.47 8.60 0.04
C ALA A 86 3.23 9.36 0.49
N ASP A 87 2.46 8.78 1.40
CA ASP A 87 1.47 9.48 2.20
C ASP A 87 1.53 9.00 3.65
N VAL A 88 1.05 9.82 4.57
CA VAL A 88 1.07 9.54 6.01
C VAL A 88 -0.29 9.83 6.63
N SER A 89 -0.60 9.14 7.72
CA SER A 89 -1.75 9.42 8.57
C SER A 89 -1.68 10.83 9.17
N ASP A 90 -2.80 11.34 9.62
CA ASP A 90 -2.90 12.67 10.20
C ASP A 90 -2.01 12.82 11.45
N ASP A 91 -1.93 11.77 12.29
CA ASP A 91 -1.03 11.70 13.45
C ASP A 91 0.44 11.34 13.09
N ARG A 92 0.72 11.03 11.82
CA ARG A 92 2.05 10.68 11.30
C ARG A 92 2.68 9.47 11.99
N THR A 93 1.86 8.55 12.46
CA THR A 93 2.32 7.28 13.07
C THR A 93 2.31 6.12 12.10
N LEU A 94 1.48 6.19 11.05
CA LEU A 94 1.39 5.24 9.95
C LEU A 94 1.60 5.96 8.62
N GLY A 95 2.17 5.27 7.65
CA GLY A 95 2.32 5.79 6.29
C GLY A 95 2.57 4.67 5.30
N TYR A 96 2.58 5.00 4.03
CA TYR A 96 2.93 4.05 2.98
C TYR A 96 3.77 4.71 1.90
N THR A 97 4.57 3.88 1.25
CA THR A 97 5.33 4.25 0.05
C THR A 97 5.10 3.22 -1.03
N TYR A 98 5.19 3.65 -2.27
CA TYR A 98 5.33 2.75 -3.39
C TYR A 98 6.34 3.31 -4.40
N GLY A 99 6.85 2.43 -5.24
CA GLY A 99 7.85 2.81 -6.22
C GLY A 99 8.33 1.64 -7.06
N TRP A 100 9.49 1.81 -7.64
CA TRP A 100 10.11 0.89 -8.57
C TRP A 100 11.29 0.17 -7.95
N THR A 101 11.46 -1.10 -8.33
CA THR A 101 12.67 -1.88 -8.08
C THR A 101 13.39 -2.12 -9.40
N GLN A 102 14.72 -2.17 -9.37
CA GLN A 102 15.57 -2.36 -10.55
C GLN A 102 16.69 -3.35 -10.26
N LEU A 103 16.88 -4.31 -11.15
CA LEU A 103 18.04 -5.20 -11.21
C LEU A 103 18.42 -5.39 -12.67
N ALA A 104 19.56 -4.85 -13.09
CA ALA A 104 19.99 -4.83 -14.48
C ALA A 104 18.88 -4.26 -15.40
N ASP A 105 18.43 -5.00 -16.41
CA ASP A 105 17.34 -4.65 -17.31
C ASP A 105 15.93 -5.04 -16.83
N GLN A 106 15.85 -5.67 -15.66
CA GLN A 106 14.58 -6.09 -15.06
C GLN A 106 14.06 -5.03 -14.08
N ARG A 107 12.76 -4.85 -14.10
CA ARG A 107 12.04 -3.93 -13.21
C ARG A 107 10.90 -4.62 -12.51
N GLY A 108 10.67 -4.20 -11.29
CA GLY A 108 9.50 -4.54 -10.50
C GLY A 108 8.97 -3.29 -9.81
N LYS A 109 8.00 -3.50 -8.96
CA LYS A 109 7.38 -2.46 -8.14
C LYS A 109 7.25 -2.95 -6.72
N TYR A 110 7.13 -2.03 -5.79
CA TYR A 110 6.87 -2.34 -4.39
C TYR A 110 5.79 -1.44 -3.81
N LEU A 111 5.16 -1.92 -2.76
CA LEU A 111 4.27 -1.22 -1.86
C LEU A 111 4.71 -1.55 -0.44
N ALA A 112 4.89 -0.55 0.40
CA ALA A 112 5.31 -0.71 1.79
C ALA A 112 4.42 0.07 2.73
N CYS A 113 3.98 -0.56 3.81
CA CYS A 113 3.41 0.10 4.97
C CYS A 113 4.50 0.33 6.02
N TRP A 114 4.48 1.50 6.60
CA TRP A 114 5.46 1.98 7.56
C TRP A 114 4.78 2.44 8.84
N ARG A 115 5.37 2.11 9.97
CA ARG A 115 4.97 2.61 11.28
C ARG A 115 6.11 3.33 11.96
N ARG A 116 5.77 4.40 12.68
CA ARG A 116 6.69 5.13 13.54
C ARG A 116 6.11 5.14 14.95
N ARG A 117 6.88 4.62 15.91
CA ARG A 117 6.53 4.65 17.34
C ARG A 117 7.15 5.89 17.98
N ALA A 118 6.33 6.73 18.60
CA ALA A 118 6.75 8.00 19.19
C ALA A 118 7.70 8.78 18.25
N ASP A 119 8.82 9.27 18.73
CA ASP A 119 9.83 9.99 17.92
C ASP A 119 10.90 9.06 17.31
N GLY A 120 10.59 7.76 17.25
CA GLY A 120 11.48 6.74 16.67
C GLY A 120 11.56 6.80 15.14
N PRO A 121 12.44 6.00 14.55
CA PRO A 121 12.53 5.89 13.10
C PRO A 121 11.32 5.18 12.50
N TRP A 122 11.04 5.47 11.25
CA TRP A 122 10.10 4.69 10.45
C TRP A 122 10.58 3.25 10.29
N ARG A 123 9.65 2.28 10.40
CA ARG A 123 9.89 0.86 10.18
C ARG A 123 8.82 0.28 9.29
N ILE A 124 9.21 -0.57 8.37
CA ILE A 124 8.30 -1.33 7.50
C ILE A 124 7.57 -2.37 8.35
N THR A 125 6.25 -2.33 8.35
CA THR A 125 5.39 -3.35 8.98
C THR A 125 4.83 -4.34 7.98
N ALA A 126 4.65 -3.92 6.71
CA ALA A 126 4.29 -4.82 5.62
C ALA A 126 4.98 -4.36 4.32
N TYR A 127 5.48 -5.32 3.53
CA TYR A 127 6.16 -5.04 2.27
C TYR A 127 5.76 -6.06 1.21
N ALA A 128 5.23 -5.57 0.11
CA ALA A 128 4.92 -6.36 -1.08
C ALA A 128 5.78 -5.90 -2.25
N ARG A 129 6.31 -6.85 -3.02
CA ARG A 129 6.96 -6.54 -4.29
C ARG A 129 6.43 -7.40 -5.41
N THR A 130 6.40 -6.88 -6.61
CA THR A 130 6.09 -7.68 -7.80
C THR A 130 7.31 -8.49 -8.22
N LYS A 131 7.08 -9.59 -8.93
CA LYS A 131 8.14 -10.29 -9.65
C LYS A 131 8.75 -9.35 -10.68
N MET A 132 10.07 -9.32 -10.78
CA MET A 132 10.73 -8.48 -11.78
C MET A 132 10.58 -9.09 -13.17
N ALA A 133 10.49 -8.23 -14.16
CA ALA A 133 10.43 -8.59 -15.58
C ALA A 133 11.13 -7.53 -16.41
N ALA A 134 11.52 -7.87 -17.64
CA ALA A 134 11.99 -6.88 -18.59
C ALA A 134 10.95 -5.76 -18.75
N GLY A 135 11.38 -4.52 -18.72
CA GLY A 135 10.47 -3.37 -18.75
C GLY A 135 11.15 -2.10 -19.22
N ARG A 136 10.36 -1.22 -19.83
CA ARG A 136 10.83 0.13 -20.18
C ARG A 136 10.93 0.98 -18.93
N ALA A 137 11.85 1.96 -18.96
CA ALA A 137 11.87 3.00 -17.92
C ALA A 137 10.46 3.61 -17.80
N ALA A 138 9.97 3.74 -16.55
CA ALA A 138 8.74 4.47 -16.32
C ALA A 138 8.93 5.90 -16.85
N THR A 139 7.99 6.36 -17.65
CA THR A 139 7.86 7.80 -17.88
C THR A 139 7.48 8.43 -16.56
N SER A 140 8.06 9.59 -16.25
CA SER A 140 7.63 10.37 -15.06
C SER A 140 6.14 10.62 -15.19
N GLU A 141 5.35 9.98 -14.32
CA GLU A 141 3.92 10.21 -14.26
C GLU A 141 3.62 11.40 -13.34
N PRO A 142 2.51 12.13 -13.57
CA PRO A 142 2.12 13.22 -12.68
C PRO A 142 2.03 12.71 -11.24
N ALA A 143 2.59 13.47 -10.31
CA ALA A 143 2.47 13.17 -8.89
C ALA A 143 0.98 13.17 -8.48
N LEU A 144 0.54 12.12 -7.83
CA LEU A 144 -0.79 12.09 -7.23
C LEU A 144 -0.88 13.12 -6.11
N VAL A 145 -1.99 13.86 -6.08
CA VAL A 145 -2.29 14.75 -4.96
C VAL A 145 -3.05 13.93 -3.92
N PRO A 146 -2.48 13.71 -2.73
CA PRO A 146 -3.17 12.94 -1.71
C PRO A 146 -4.46 13.63 -1.27
N ALA A 147 -5.54 12.85 -1.10
CA ALA A 147 -6.75 13.37 -0.46
C ALA A 147 -6.42 13.82 0.98
N PRO A 148 -7.08 14.87 1.50
CA PRO A 148 -6.91 15.28 2.89
C PRO A 148 -7.24 14.13 3.85
N PRO A 149 -6.55 14.02 5.01
CA PRO A 149 -6.87 13.02 6.01
C PRO A 149 -8.26 13.31 6.63
N VAL A 150 -9.02 12.26 6.88
CA VAL A 150 -10.31 12.32 7.57
C VAL A 150 -10.23 11.47 8.82
N ARG A 151 -10.10 12.11 9.97
CA ARG A 151 -9.97 11.43 11.27
C ARG A 151 -11.15 10.52 11.54
N GLY A 152 -10.86 9.39 12.18
CA GLY A 152 -11.83 8.40 12.59
C GLY A 152 -11.43 7.72 13.88
N HIS A 153 -12.06 6.61 14.18
CA HIS A 153 -11.65 5.73 15.26
C HIS A 153 -10.57 4.76 14.79
N ALA A 154 -9.53 4.56 15.60
CA ALA A 154 -8.46 3.60 15.30
C ALA A 154 -8.96 2.19 15.69
N ASP A 155 -9.54 1.48 14.72
CA ASP A 155 -10.08 0.13 14.91
C ASP A 155 -9.65 -0.79 13.75
N SER A 156 -8.80 -1.75 14.06
CA SER A 156 -8.35 -2.76 13.10
C SER A 156 -9.48 -3.72 12.70
N HIS A 157 -10.47 -3.96 13.57
CA HIS A 157 -11.63 -4.79 13.24
C HIS A 157 -12.53 -4.12 12.20
N GLU A 158 -12.70 -2.79 12.31
CA GLU A 158 -13.43 -2.02 11.29
C GLU A 158 -12.75 -2.14 9.92
N LEU A 159 -11.41 -2.05 9.88
CA LEU A 159 -10.66 -2.18 8.65
C LEU A 159 -10.70 -3.60 8.08
N LEU A 160 -10.58 -4.64 8.91
CA LEU A 160 -10.77 -6.05 8.49
C LEU A 160 -12.18 -6.28 7.95
N ALA A 161 -13.20 -5.67 8.55
CA ALA A 161 -14.57 -5.75 8.06
C ALA A 161 -14.73 -5.07 6.69
N ALA A 162 -14.07 -3.92 6.47
CA ALA A 162 -14.07 -3.24 5.18
C ALA A 162 -13.42 -4.08 4.07
N ASP A 163 -12.27 -4.70 4.35
CA ASP A 163 -11.60 -5.61 3.42
C ASP A 163 -12.46 -6.87 3.14
N SER A 164 -13.06 -7.43 4.17
CA SER A 164 -13.99 -8.57 4.02
C SER A 164 -15.23 -8.22 3.20
N ALA A 165 -15.77 -7.01 3.34
CA ALA A 165 -16.87 -6.53 2.53
C ALA A 165 -16.46 -6.34 1.05
N PHE A 166 -15.23 -5.91 0.81
CA PHE A 166 -14.64 -5.84 -0.52
C PHE A 166 -14.52 -7.24 -1.15
N ALA A 167 -14.04 -8.24 -0.40
CA ALA A 167 -13.97 -9.63 -0.83
C ALA A 167 -15.38 -10.22 -1.14
N ALA A 168 -16.35 -9.96 -0.27
CA ALA A 168 -17.72 -10.39 -0.46
C ALA A 168 -18.35 -9.81 -1.73
N LEU A 169 -18.07 -8.54 -2.05
CA LEU A 169 -18.53 -7.93 -3.28
C LEU A 169 -17.89 -8.57 -4.52
N SER A 170 -16.61 -8.95 -4.45
CA SER A 170 -15.92 -9.66 -5.52
C SER A 170 -16.56 -11.02 -5.79
N ALA A 171 -16.84 -11.79 -4.74
CA ALA A 171 -17.51 -13.07 -4.86
C ALA A 171 -18.94 -12.94 -5.43
N ALA A 172 -19.68 -11.89 -5.06
CA ALA A 172 -21.07 -11.69 -5.46
C ALA A 172 -21.23 -11.04 -6.84
N ARG A 173 -20.34 -10.13 -7.24
CA ARG A 173 -20.50 -9.30 -8.46
C ARG A 173 -19.26 -9.28 -9.37
N GLY A 174 -18.26 -10.07 -9.06
CA GLY A 174 -17.00 -10.15 -9.78
C GLY A 174 -15.97 -9.09 -9.37
N ALA A 175 -14.70 -9.42 -9.60
CA ALA A 175 -13.56 -8.64 -9.18
C ALA A 175 -13.60 -7.18 -9.71
N ARG A 176 -13.95 -6.97 -10.98
CA ARG A 176 -14.08 -5.63 -11.57
C ARG A 176 -15.01 -4.72 -10.77
N ALA A 177 -16.22 -5.22 -10.47
CA ALA A 177 -17.21 -4.44 -9.74
C ALA A 177 -16.74 -4.08 -8.33
N ALA A 178 -16.09 -5.03 -7.66
CA ALA A 178 -15.53 -4.83 -6.32
C ALA A 178 -14.40 -3.80 -6.32
N PHE A 179 -13.39 -3.96 -7.19
CA PHE A 179 -12.26 -3.03 -7.27
C PHE A 179 -12.70 -1.61 -7.61
N VAL A 180 -13.59 -1.44 -8.58
CA VAL A 180 -14.14 -0.11 -8.90
C VAL A 180 -14.94 0.50 -7.74
N ALA A 181 -15.70 -0.32 -7.00
CA ALA A 181 -16.50 0.16 -5.87
C ALA A 181 -15.65 0.59 -4.67
N PHE A 182 -14.54 -0.12 -4.39
CA PHE A 182 -13.70 0.14 -3.22
C PHE A 182 -12.47 1.01 -3.50
N ALA A 183 -12.09 1.26 -4.75
CA ALA A 183 -11.02 2.19 -5.07
C ALA A 183 -11.39 3.63 -4.72
N ALA A 184 -10.45 4.39 -4.14
CA ALA A 184 -10.49 5.84 -4.14
C ALA A 184 -10.23 6.37 -5.56
N ASP A 185 -10.54 7.65 -5.83
CA ASP A 185 -10.33 8.22 -7.17
C ASP A 185 -8.85 8.24 -7.56
N GLU A 186 -7.97 8.47 -6.60
CA GLU A 186 -6.51 8.49 -6.73
C GLU A 186 -5.86 7.11 -6.56
N ALA A 187 -6.61 6.04 -6.42
CA ALA A 187 -6.06 4.71 -6.12
C ALA A 187 -5.10 4.23 -7.21
N ILE A 188 -4.10 3.45 -6.78
CA ILE A 188 -3.21 2.72 -7.69
C ILE A 188 -3.25 1.21 -7.41
N THR A 189 -2.99 0.41 -8.44
CA THR A 189 -2.60 -0.99 -8.27
C THR A 189 -1.26 -1.23 -8.94
N LEU A 190 -0.42 -2.07 -8.30
CA LEU A 190 0.93 -2.31 -8.81
C LEU A 190 0.92 -2.97 -10.19
N GLY A 191 -0.03 -3.87 -10.49
CA GLY A 191 -0.04 -4.62 -11.73
C GLY A 191 1.21 -5.51 -11.91
N PRO A 192 1.41 -6.13 -13.09
CA PRO A 192 2.56 -6.99 -13.39
C PRO A 192 3.90 -6.26 -13.34
N GLY A 193 4.98 -6.96 -13.03
CA GLY A 193 6.31 -6.44 -12.70
C GLY A 193 6.83 -5.31 -13.58
N GLY A 194 7.10 -5.54 -14.86
CA GLY A 194 7.68 -4.54 -15.78
C GLY A 194 6.70 -3.51 -16.36
N ALA A 195 5.38 -3.71 -16.19
CA ALA A 195 4.34 -2.82 -16.69
C ALA A 195 4.18 -1.55 -15.82
N PRO A 196 3.58 -0.45 -16.33
CA PRO A 196 3.17 0.69 -15.53
C PRO A 196 2.20 0.28 -14.41
N MET A 197 2.09 1.11 -13.37
CA MET A 197 1.02 0.98 -12.36
C MET A 197 -0.31 1.39 -12.99
N ASN A 198 -1.40 0.74 -12.56
CA ASN A 198 -2.74 1.18 -12.95
C ASN A 198 -3.18 2.29 -12.01
N ARG A 199 -3.62 3.44 -12.55
CA ARG A 199 -3.96 4.63 -11.78
C ARG A 199 -5.39 5.05 -12.02
N GLY A 200 -6.10 5.25 -10.93
CA GLY A 200 -7.51 5.64 -10.95
C GLY A 200 -8.45 4.47 -11.21
N ARG A 201 -9.67 4.67 -10.84
CA ARG A 201 -10.74 3.66 -10.80
C ARG A 201 -10.97 2.97 -12.13
N ASP A 202 -10.97 3.74 -13.22
CA ASP A 202 -11.25 3.21 -14.56
C ASP A 202 -10.11 2.33 -15.07
N ALA A 203 -8.85 2.75 -14.91
CA ALA A 203 -7.70 1.96 -15.29
C ALA A 203 -7.60 0.66 -14.46
N ILE A 204 -7.89 0.74 -13.15
CA ILE A 204 -7.95 -0.44 -12.28
C ILE A 204 -9.08 -1.37 -12.75
N GLY A 205 -10.28 -0.86 -13.01
CA GLY A 205 -11.38 -1.65 -13.54
C GLY A 205 -11.08 -2.31 -14.88
N ALA A 206 -10.31 -1.65 -15.74
CA ALA A 206 -9.91 -2.17 -17.04
C ALA A 206 -8.98 -3.39 -16.96
N THR A 207 -8.21 -3.54 -15.88
CA THR A 207 -7.33 -4.73 -15.69
C THR A 207 -8.09 -6.05 -15.62
N PHE A 208 -9.39 -6.01 -15.33
CA PHE A 208 -10.26 -7.17 -15.27
C PHE A 208 -11.04 -7.43 -16.57
N ALA A 209 -10.73 -6.71 -17.67
CA ALA A 209 -11.45 -6.91 -18.94
C ALA A 209 -11.29 -8.34 -19.47
N GLU A 210 -10.11 -8.93 -19.25
CA GLU A 210 -9.77 -10.29 -19.67
C GLU A 210 -9.77 -11.28 -18.51
N PHE A 211 -10.45 -10.94 -17.40
CA PHE A 211 -10.57 -11.87 -16.29
C PHE A 211 -11.39 -13.09 -16.74
N PRO A 212 -10.93 -14.33 -16.47
CA PRO A 212 -11.52 -15.51 -17.09
C PRO A 212 -13.02 -15.63 -16.78
N ALA A 213 -13.81 -15.92 -17.81
CA ALA A 213 -15.24 -16.13 -17.63
C ALA A 213 -15.51 -17.27 -16.62
N GLY A 214 -16.43 -17.04 -15.70
CA GLY A 214 -16.77 -18.00 -14.64
C GLY A 214 -15.73 -18.10 -13.52
N ALA A 215 -14.61 -17.38 -13.59
CA ALA A 215 -13.67 -17.34 -12.50
C ALA A 215 -14.11 -16.33 -11.42
N VAL A 216 -13.82 -16.67 -10.16
CA VAL A 216 -14.09 -15.83 -9.00
C VAL A 216 -12.77 -15.55 -8.28
N LEU A 217 -12.49 -14.28 -8.04
CA LEU A 217 -11.41 -13.86 -7.16
C LEU A 217 -11.95 -13.73 -5.74
N GLU A 218 -11.50 -14.62 -4.88
CA GLU A 218 -11.83 -14.62 -3.45
C GLU A 218 -10.59 -14.31 -2.63
N TRP A 219 -10.76 -13.64 -1.48
CA TRP A 219 -9.69 -13.38 -0.54
C TRP A 219 -10.20 -13.23 0.89
N ALA A 220 -9.25 -13.30 1.82
CA ALA A 220 -9.49 -13.00 3.22
C ALA A 220 -8.31 -12.21 3.79
N PRO A 221 -8.55 -11.12 4.54
CA PRO A 221 -7.52 -10.44 5.28
C PRO A 221 -7.03 -11.31 6.45
N VAL A 222 -5.71 -11.26 6.69
CA VAL A 222 -5.03 -11.95 7.78
C VAL A 222 -4.69 -10.98 8.91
N THR A 223 -4.18 -9.79 8.55
CA THR A 223 -3.81 -8.75 9.51
C THR A 223 -4.26 -7.37 9.04
N ALA A 224 -4.49 -6.48 10.00
CA ALA A 224 -4.71 -5.06 9.76
C ALA A 224 -3.92 -4.21 10.74
N ASP A 225 -3.42 -3.08 10.24
CA ASP A 225 -2.74 -2.05 11.01
C ASP A 225 -3.40 -0.69 10.73
N VAL A 226 -3.81 0.05 11.76
CA VAL A 226 -4.54 1.31 11.64
C VAL A 226 -3.82 2.40 12.43
N ALA A 227 -3.70 3.59 11.84
CA ALA A 227 -3.16 4.78 12.51
C ALA A 227 -3.99 5.17 13.72
N GLY A 228 -3.36 5.77 14.73
CA GLY A 228 -4.08 6.29 15.90
C GLY A 228 -5.14 7.34 15.58
N SER A 229 -4.94 8.12 14.50
CA SER A 229 -5.92 9.06 13.96
C SER A 229 -7.09 8.41 13.21
N GLY A 230 -7.05 7.11 12.93
CA GLY A 230 -8.12 6.35 12.30
C GLY A 230 -8.42 6.71 10.84
N ASP A 231 -7.52 7.39 10.15
CA ASP A 231 -7.68 7.88 8.77
C ASP A 231 -6.94 7.04 7.72
N LEU A 232 -5.93 6.28 8.15
CA LEU A 232 -5.08 5.45 7.30
C LEU A 232 -4.89 4.07 7.91
N GLY A 233 -4.87 3.04 7.08
CA GLY A 233 -4.60 1.68 7.52
C GLY A 233 -4.09 0.79 6.41
N CYS A 234 -3.56 -0.38 6.78
CA CYS A 234 -3.06 -1.39 5.86
C CYS A 234 -3.66 -2.76 6.23
N THR A 235 -4.01 -3.55 5.23
CA THR A 235 -4.36 -4.96 5.40
C THR A 235 -3.42 -5.84 4.59
N VAL A 236 -3.09 -7.00 5.14
CA VAL A 236 -2.40 -8.08 4.44
C VAL A 236 -3.32 -9.29 4.44
N GLY A 237 -3.39 -9.99 3.33
CA GLY A 237 -4.19 -11.19 3.22
C GLY A 237 -3.77 -12.10 2.08
N GLU A 238 -4.57 -13.14 1.90
CA GLU A 238 -4.36 -14.16 0.89
C GLU A 238 -5.57 -14.27 -0.03
N ALA A 239 -5.32 -14.57 -1.30
CA ALA A 239 -6.34 -14.63 -2.33
C ALA A 239 -6.20 -15.89 -3.20
N VAL A 240 -7.31 -16.29 -3.82
CA VAL A 240 -7.37 -17.37 -4.77
C VAL A 240 -8.31 -17.05 -5.91
N VAL A 241 -7.91 -17.40 -7.13
CA VAL A 241 -8.79 -17.40 -8.31
C VAL A 241 -9.35 -18.80 -8.53
N LYS A 242 -10.63 -18.97 -8.30
CA LYS A 242 -11.35 -20.25 -8.51
C LYS A 242 -11.96 -20.32 -9.92
N PRO A 243 -12.13 -21.52 -10.50
CA PRO A 243 -11.70 -22.84 -10.02
C PRO A 243 -10.23 -23.14 -10.30
N ARG A 244 -9.47 -22.24 -10.92
CA ARG A 244 -8.07 -22.49 -11.35
C ARG A 244 -7.11 -22.82 -10.21
N GLY A 245 -7.39 -22.42 -8.96
CA GLY A 245 -6.49 -22.60 -7.83
C GLY A 245 -5.21 -21.77 -7.94
N SER A 246 -5.27 -20.58 -8.57
CA SER A 246 -4.15 -19.64 -8.60
C SER A 246 -4.13 -18.85 -7.30
N TYR A 247 -3.13 -19.09 -6.47
CA TYR A 247 -2.99 -18.49 -5.15
C TYR A 247 -2.10 -17.26 -5.19
N SER A 248 -2.45 -16.26 -4.42
CA SER A 248 -1.70 -15.01 -4.25
C SER A 248 -1.83 -14.48 -2.83
N LYS A 249 -1.07 -13.47 -2.53
CA LYS A 249 -1.14 -12.67 -1.31
C LYS A 249 -1.08 -11.20 -1.66
N TYR A 250 -1.67 -10.36 -0.82
CA TYR A 250 -1.83 -8.95 -1.10
C TYR A 250 -1.51 -8.07 0.10
N LEU A 251 -1.15 -6.84 -0.18
CA LEU A 251 -1.06 -5.71 0.72
C LEU A 251 -1.92 -4.60 0.15
N THR A 252 -2.92 -4.17 0.91
CA THR A 252 -3.83 -3.08 0.54
C THR A 252 -3.70 -1.95 1.54
N VAL A 253 -3.57 -0.73 1.06
CA VAL A 253 -3.57 0.50 1.86
C VAL A 253 -4.90 1.19 1.73
N TRP A 254 -5.48 1.53 2.85
CA TRP A 254 -6.81 2.09 2.99
C TRP A 254 -6.77 3.49 3.55
N LYS A 255 -7.64 4.35 3.03
CA LYS A 255 -7.82 5.70 3.54
C LYS A 255 -9.30 5.98 3.81
N ARG A 256 -9.58 6.58 4.97
CA ARG A 256 -10.95 6.98 5.31
C ARG A 256 -11.36 8.16 4.45
N GLN A 257 -12.55 8.05 3.87
CA GLN A 257 -13.13 9.07 3.02
C GLN A 257 -13.98 10.06 3.84
N PRO A 258 -14.35 11.23 3.28
CA PRO A 258 -15.21 12.21 3.96
C PRO A 258 -16.55 11.67 4.45
N ASP A 259 -17.07 10.62 3.81
CA ASP A 259 -18.30 9.93 4.19
C ASP A 259 -18.10 8.87 5.29
N GLY A 260 -16.88 8.77 5.85
CA GLY A 260 -16.48 7.84 6.89
C GLY A 260 -16.11 6.43 6.40
N ARG A 261 -16.35 6.09 5.13
CA ARG A 261 -16.05 4.78 4.57
C ARG A 261 -14.56 4.63 4.24
N TRP A 262 -14.08 3.40 4.36
CA TRP A 262 -12.76 3.02 3.89
C TRP A 262 -12.76 2.79 2.37
N LYS A 263 -11.79 3.37 1.68
CA LYS A 263 -11.46 3.08 0.29
C LYS A 263 -9.98 2.75 0.18
N PHE A 264 -9.63 1.81 -0.70
CA PHE A 264 -8.21 1.58 -0.91
C PHE A 264 -7.61 2.69 -1.79
N VAL A 265 -6.38 3.07 -1.47
CA VAL A 265 -5.57 4.07 -2.19
C VAL A 265 -4.35 3.43 -2.86
N ALA A 266 -3.92 2.27 -2.39
CA ALA A 266 -2.87 1.47 -3.04
C ALA A 266 -3.13 -0.02 -2.79
N ASP A 267 -2.92 -0.83 -3.82
CA ASP A 267 -3.05 -2.28 -3.73
C ASP A 267 -1.97 -2.96 -4.55
N GLY A 268 -1.41 -4.03 -4.00
CA GLY A 268 -0.41 -4.81 -4.68
C GLY A 268 -0.18 -6.16 -4.03
N GLY A 269 0.21 -7.10 -4.83
CA GLY A 269 0.45 -8.46 -4.36
C GLY A 269 1.26 -9.26 -5.36
N ASN A 270 1.38 -10.55 -5.07
CA ASN A 270 2.12 -11.47 -5.91
C ASN A 270 1.66 -12.91 -5.67
N ALA A 271 2.05 -13.80 -6.57
CA ALA A 271 1.76 -15.22 -6.47
C ALA A 271 2.42 -15.85 -5.22
N ARG A 272 1.79 -16.92 -4.73
CA ARG A 272 2.33 -17.84 -3.74
C ARG A 272 2.08 -19.28 -4.16
N PRO A 273 2.82 -20.25 -3.60
CA PRO A 273 2.49 -21.66 -3.75
C PRO A 273 1.07 -21.97 -3.23
N ALA A 274 0.48 -23.05 -3.73
CA ALA A 274 -0.70 -23.64 -3.11
C ALA A 274 -0.43 -24.01 -1.65
N PRO A 275 -1.46 -24.00 -0.80
CA PRO A 275 -1.34 -24.46 0.60
C PRO A 275 -0.87 -25.90 0.70
#